data_1482e27a122c3200523d6fdc28fbd05e
#
_entry.id   1482e27a122c3200523d6fdc28fbd05e
#
_cell.length_a   1.000
_cell.length_b   1.000
_cell.length_c   1.000
_cell.angle_alpha   90.00
_cell.angle_beta   90.00
_cell.angle_gamma   90.00
#
_symmetry.space_group_name_H-M   'P 1'
#
loop_
_entity.id
_entity.type
_entity.pdbx_description
1 polymer ?
#
loop_
_entity_poly.entity_id
_entity_poly.type
_entity_poly.pdbx_seq_one_letter_code
_entity_poly.pdbx_strand_id
1 'polypeptide(L)'
;MNVRVIGLNFQKGRIRVAVLEHDPGGKIVVSSSRVITVDPEFMERYAAQLKIQNDEFSPDMIASRQVWDPGSAEAAMCQVAPFGIAAYVCNERGITFRYYTPQALKQPKPLGLLKGTNLMDAVSQAFGTHPPYWDDMQKGAVLAGWRALLET
;
A
#
# COMPACT_ATOMS: atom_id res chain seq x y z
N MET A 1 -1.68 -3.80 -21.86
CA MET A 1 -1.70 -4.75 -20.74
C MET A 1 -1.93 -3.97 -19.45
N ASN A 2 -2.96 -4.31 -18.70
CA ASN A 2 -3.29 -3.57 -17.49
C ASN A 2 -2.54 -4.14 -16.30
N VAL A 3 -1.61 -3.36 -15.77
CA VAL A 3 -0.90 -3.70 -14.54
C VAL A 3 -1.79 -3.34 -13.36
N ARG A 4 -1.90 -4.27 -12.41
CA ARG A 4 -2.62 -4.06 -11.16
C ARG A 4 -1.65 -4.12 -9.99
N VAL A 5 -1.70 -3.12 -9.13
CA VAL A 5 -0.84 -3.00 -7.96
C VAL A 5 -1.68 -2.97 -6.70
N ILE A 6 -1.28 -3.73 -5.69
CA ILE A 6 -1.83 -3.58 -4.34
C ILE A 6 -0.85 -2.70 -3.54
N GLY A 7 -1.33 -1.57 -3.05
CA GLY A 7 -0.61 -0.73 -2.11
C GLY A 7 -0.96 -1.12 -0.68
N LEU A 8 0.04 -1.21 0.19
CA LEU A 8 -0.13 -1.61 1.58
C LEU A 8 0.46 -0.59 2.54
N ASN A 9 -0.16 -0.47 3.69
CA ASN A 9 0.40 0.22 4.84
C ASN A 9 -0.03 -0.51 6.11
N PHE A 10 0.92 -0.78 7.00
CA PHE A 10 0.68 -1.55 8.20
C PHE A 10 0.63 -0.65 9.42
N GLN A 11 -0.35 -0.89 10.28
CA GLN A 11 -0.43 -0.29 11.60
C GLN A 11 -0.88 -1.38 12.60
N LYS A 12 -0.83 -1.07 13.89
CA LYS A 12 -1.21 -2.03 14.92
C LYS A 12 -2.63 -2.56 14.66
N GLY A 13 -2.74 -3.87 14.45
CA GLY A 13 -4.02 -4.54 14.28
C GLY A 13 -4.76 -4.25 12.98
N ARG A 14 -4.12 -3.57 12.01
CA ARG A 14 -4.78 -3.22 10.74
C ARG A 14 -3.82 -3.29 9.57
N ILE A 15 -4.36 -3.75 8.45
CA ILE A 15 -3.69 -3.68 7.16
C ILE A 15 -4.51 -2.72 6.28
N ARG A 16 -3.87 -1.64 5.82
CA ARG A 16 -4.48 -0.73 4.86
C ARG A 16 -4.17 -1.24 3.46
N VAL A 17 -5.20 -1.43 2.65
CA VAL A 17 -5.08 -2.02 1.31
C VAL A 17 -5.72 -1.09 0.31
N ALA A 18 -5.01 -0.78 -0.76
CA ALA A 18 -5.54 -0.06 -1.91
C ALA A 18 -5.14 -0.78 -3.19
N VAL A 19 -6.09 -1.03 -4.06
CA VAL A 19 -5.83 -1.66 -5.37
C VAL A 19 -5.90 -0.57 -6.43
N LEU A 20 -4.80 -0.41 -7.16
CA LEU A 20 -4.69 0.60 -8.22
C LEU A 20 -4.46 -0.08 -9.56
N GLU A 21 -5.10 0.44 -10.58
CA GLU A 21 -4.97 -0.05 -11.95
C GLU A 21 -5.37 1.05 -12.95
N HIS A 22 -5.09 0.83 -14.21
CA HIS A 22 -5.58 1.71 -15.26
C HIS A 22 -7.01 1.32 -15.64
N ASP A 23 -7.89 2.31 -15.79
CA ASP A 23 -9.22 2.08 -16.33
C ASP A 23 -9.13 1.87 -17.86
N PRO A 24 -10.24 1.55 -18.55
CA PRO A 24 -10.22 1.37 -20.01
C PRO A 24 -9.73 2.61 -20.78
N GLY A 25 -9.88 3.80 -20.20
CA GLY A 25 -9.38 5.05 -20.78
C GLY A 25 -7.91 5.35 -20.51
N GLY A 26 -7.21 4.48 -19.75
CA GLY A 26 -5.81 4.66 -19.39
C GLY A 26 -5.57 5.51 -18.14
N LYS A 27 -6.63 5.95 -17.48
CA LYS A 27 -6.52 6.73 -16.24
C LYS A 27 -6.28 5.79 -15.06
N ILE A 28 -5.38 6.17 -14.15
CA ILE A 28 -5.15 5.43 -12.92
C ILE A 28 -6.32 5.64 -11.96
N VAL A 29 -6.86 4.56 -11.46
CA VAL A 29 -7.98 4.56 -10.52
C VAL A 29 -7.68 3.65 -9.34
N VAL A 30 -8.28 3.97 -8.18
CA VAL A 30 -8.31 3.08 -7.03
C VAL A 30 -9.57 2.23 -7.16
N SER A 31 -9.40 0.98 -7.58
CA SER A 31 -10.53 0.08 -7.83
C SER A 31 -11.05 -0.57 -6.56
N SER A 32 -10.25 -0.62 -5.50
CA SER A 32 -10.66 -1.12 -4.19
C SER A 32 -9.84 -0.46 -3.09
N SER A 33 -10.48 -0.22 -1.96
CA SER A 33 -9.83 0.34 -0.77
C SER A 33 -10.43 -0.36 0.46
N ARG A 34 -9.57 -0.91 1.31
CA ARG A 34 -9.98 -1.71 2.46
C ARG A 34 -9.13 -1.43 3.68
N VAL A 35 -9.73 -1.61 4.84
CA VAL A 35 -9.04 -1.70 6.12
C VAL A 35 -9.34 -3.08 6.67
N ILE A 36 -8.30 -3.90 6.85
CA ILE A 36 -8.45 -5.26 7.36
C ILE A 36 -7.98 -5.28 8.81
N THR A 37 -8.86 -5.70 9.71
CA THR A 37 -8.52 -5.85 11.12
C THR A 37 -7.89 -7.23 11.33
N VAL A 38 -6.74 -7.26 11.98
CA VAL A 38 -5.97 -8.48 12.27
C VAL A 38 -5.55 -8.42 13.72
N ASP A 39 -5.57 -9.56 14.42
CA ASP A 39 -5.01 -9.64 15.77
C ASP A 39 -3.48 -9.50 15.68
N PRO A 40 -2.89 -8.43 16.26
CA PRO A 40 -1.47 -8.14 16.09
C PRO A 40 -0.53 -9.15 16.75
N GLU A 41 -1.02 -10.03 17.60
CA GLU A 41 -0.22 -11.06 18.24
C GLU A 41 0.00 -12.29 17.36
N PHE A 42 -0.75 -12.43 16.28
CA PHE A 42 -0.72 -13.63 15.42
C PHE A 42 -0.28 -13.30 13.99
N MET A 43 1.02 -13.47 13.74
CA MET A 43 1.61 -13.16 12.41
C MET A 43 1.04 -14.04 11.29
N GLU A 44 0.64 -15.28 11.57
CA GLU A 44 0.01 -16.14 10.59
C GLU A 44 -1.30 -15.56 10.04
N ARG A 45 -1.97 -14.72 10.79
CA ARG A 45 -3.21 -14.06 10.34
C ARG A 45 -2.91 -12.95 9.34
N TYR A 46 -1.79 -12.25 9.50
CA TYR A 46 -1.32 -11.31 8.48
C TYR A 46 -1.04 -12.03 7.16
N ALA A 47 -0.32 -13.15 7.23
CA ALA A 47 -0.03 -13.96 6.05
C ALA A 47 -1.31 -14.46 5.38
N ALA A 48 -2.27 -14.94 6.16
CA ALA A 48 -3.55 -15.42 5.63
C ALA A 48 -4.31 -14.31 4.91
N GLN A 49 -4.41 -13.12 5.51
CA GLN A 49 -5.11 -11.99 4.90
C GLN A 49 -4.41 -11.50 3.62
N LEU A 50 -3.09 -11.46 3.62
CA LEU A 50 -2.34 -11.07 2.43
C LEU A 50 -2.55 -12.06 1.28
N LYS A 51 -2.60 -13.36 1.58
CA LYS A 51 -2.91 -14.39 0.59
C LYS A 51 -4.33 -14.26 0.04
N ILE A 52 -5.30 -13.95 0.90
CA ILE A 52 -6.69 -13.70 0.48
C ILE A 52 -6.76 -12.50 -0.48
N GLN A 53 -6.12 -11.39 -0.15
CA GLN A 53 -6.10 -10.21 -1.01
C GLN A 53 -5.44 -10.51 -2.34
N ASN A 54 -4.33 -11.24 -2.30
CA ASN A 54 -3.63 -11.66 -3.52
C ASN A 54 -4.50 -12.56 -4.40
N ASP A 55 -5.22 -13.50 -3.82
CA ASP A 55 -6.09 -14.40 -4.57
C ASP A 55 -7.29 -13.65 -5.17
N GLU A 56 -7.84 -12.68 -4.43
CA GLU A 56 -8.99 -11.91 -4.91
C GLU A 56 -8.63 -10.98 -6.06
N PHE A 57 -7.51 -10.28 -5.96
CA PHE A 57 -7.16 -9.22 -6.91
C PHE A 57 -6.15 -9.64 -7.97
N SER A 58 -5.44 -10.73 -7.78
CA SER A 58 -4.40 -11.21 -8.71
C SER A 58 -3.46 -10.09 -9.17
N PRO A 59 -2.77 -9.40 -8.23
CA PRO A 59 -1.94 -8.27 -8.59
C PRO A 59 -0.68 -8.71 -9.33
N ASP A 60 -0.15 -7.84 -10.17
CA ASP A 60 1.16 -8.01 -10.79
C ASP A 60 2.27 -7.62 -9.83
N MET A 61 1.97 -6.75 -8.86
CA MET A 61 2.92 -6.23 -7.92
C MET A 61 2.23 -5.85 -6.62
N ILE A 62 2.95 -5.98 -5.52
CA ILE A 62 2.55 -5.45 -4.21
C ILE A 62 3.59 -4.41 -3.79
N ALA A 63 3.13 -3.24 -3.38
CA ALA A 63 3.97 -2.14 -2.93
C ALA A 63 3.57 -1.71 -1.53
N SER A 64 4.52 -1.53 -0.64
CA SER A 64 4.25 -1.18 0.76
C SER A 64 5.03 0.06 1.18
N ARG A 65 4.42 0.83 2.07
CA ARG A 65 5.16 1.82 2.83
C ARG A 65 6.01 1.09 3.85
N GLN A 66 7.29 1.40 3.89
CA GLN A 66 8.23 0.83 4.87
C GLN A 66 8.19 1.64 6.16
N VAL A 67 8.23 0.95 7.29
CA VAL A 67 8.49 1.59 8.58
C VAL A 67 10.00 1.67 8.76
N TRP A 68 10.53 2.89 8.86
CA TRP A 68 11.95 3.12 8.95
C TRP A 68 12.48 2.99 10.38
N ASP A 69 11.79 3.61 11.32
CA ASP A 69 12.15 3.57 12.74
C ASP A 69 10.88 3.33 13.56
N PRO A 70 10.69 2.11 14.06
CA PRO A 70 9.45 1.80 14.78
C PRO A 70 9.39 2.47 16.17
N GLY A 71 10.51 2.85 16.75
CA GLY A 71 10.56 3.52 18.06
C GLY A 71 10.30 2.63 19.27
N SER A 72 9.78 1.43 19.10
CA SER A 72 9.49 0.48 20.19
C SER A 72 9.44 -0.96 19.68
N ALA A 73 9.56 -1.91 20.60
CA ALA A 73 9.42 -3.33 20.29
C ALA A 73 8.00 -3.65 19.82
N GLU A 74 6.98 -3.02 20.42
CA GLU A 74 5.59 -3.20 20.00
C GLU A 74 5.37 -2.70 18.57
N ALA A 75 5.86 -1.52 18.23
CA ALA A 75 5.76 -1.00 16.87
C ALA A 75 6.50 -1.88 15.87
N ALA A 76 7.65 -2.45 16.25
CA ALA A 76 8.38 -3.41 15.43
C ALA A 76 7.51 -4.63 15.11
N MET A 77 6.86 -5.20 16.09
CA MET A 77 5.98 -6.36 15.91
C MET A 77 4.74 -6.01 15.08
N CYS A 78 4.18 -4.84 15.27
CA CYS A 78 2.91 -4.47 14.62
C CYS A 78 3.07 -3.90 13.21
N GLN A 79 4.25 -3.40 12.85
CA GLN A 79 4.50 -2.70 11.60
C GLN A 79 5.60 -3.36 10.77
N VAL A 80 6.74 -3.66 11.39
CA VAL A 80 7.90 -4.20 10.67
C VAL A 80 7.73 -5.69 10.38
N ALA A 81 7.28 -6.48 11.35
CA ALA A 81 7.08 -7.91 11.13
C ALA A 81 6.04 -8.21 10.05
N PRO A 82 4.86 -7.55 10.03
CA PRO A 82 3.90 -7.73 8.94
C PRO A 82 4.45 -7.32 7.57
N PHE A 83 5.27 -6.30 7.52
CA PHE A 83 5.97 -5.88 6.30
C PHE A 83 6.86 -7.02 5.76
N GLY A 84 7.64 -7.65 6.64
CA GLY A 84 8.47 -8.81 6.26
C GLY A 84 7.63 -10.01 5.79
N ILE A 85 6.47 -10.22 6.40
CA ILE A 85 5.54 -11.26 5.99
C ILE A 85 4.99 -10.97 4.58
N ALA A 86 4.69 -9.72 4.27
CA ALA A 86 4.24 -9.34 2.92
C ALA A 86 5.32 -9.67 1.88
N ALA A 87 6.58 -9.36 2.18
CA ALA A 87 7.70 -9.71 1.30
C ALA A 87 7.81 -11.23 1.12
N TYR A 88 7.67 -11.98 2.18
CA TYR A 88 7.71 -13.46 2.14
C TYR A 88 6.58 -14.02 1.25
N VAL A 89 5.35 -13.57 1.44
CA VAL A 89 4.20 -14.03 0.65
C VAL A 89 4.42 -13.73 -0.85
N CYS A 90 4.94 -12.55 -1.16
CA CYS A 90 5.24 -12.19 -2.55
C CYS A 90 6.32 -13.10 -3.14
N ASN A 91 7.40 -13.35 -2.39
CA ASN A 91 8.47 -14.23 -2.84
C ASN A 91 7.97 -15.66 -3.08
N GLU A 92 7.15 -16.18 -2.18
CA GLU A 92 6.57 -17.51 -2.30
C GLU A 92 5.71 -17.65 -3.55
N ARG A 93 5.01 -16.59 -3.94
CA ARG A 93 4.08 -16.59 -5.07
C ARG A 93 4.65 -16.01 -6.36
N GLY A 94 5.92 -15.64 -6.37
CA GLY A 94 6.56 -15.06 -7.55
C GLY A 94 6.04 -13.68 -7.93
N ILE A 95 5.53 -12.92 -6.97
CA ILE A 95 5.01 -11.57 -7.18
C ILE A 95 6.10 -10.57 -6.81
N THR A 96 6.28 -9.54 -7.62
CA THR A 96 7.21 -8.46 -7.30
C THR A 96 6.73 -7.71 -6.07
N PHE A 97 7.64 -7.55 -5.10
CA PHE A 97 7.40 -6.75 -3.91
C PHE A 97 8.29 -5.52 -3.93
N ARG A 98 7.69 -4.34 -3.81
CA ARG A 98 8.41 -3.07 -3.69
C ARG A 98 8.05 -2.40 -2.38
N TYR A 99 8.97 -1.58 -1.89
CA TYR A 99 8.71 -0.80 -0.68
C TYR A 99 9.36 0.57 -0.80
N TYR A 100 8.75 1.53 -0.11
CA TYR A 100 9.18 2.92 -0.14
C TYR A 100 9.28 3.44 1.29
N THR A 101 10.38 4.13 1.60
CA THR A 101 10.50 4.82 2.88
C THR A 101 9.50 5.96 2.96
N PRO A 102 9.14 6.41 4.19
CA PRO A 102 8.29 7.59 4.32
C PRO A 102 8.83 8.82 3.58
N GLN A 103 10.16 9.01 3.57
CA GLN A 103 10.79 10.11 2.85
C GLN A 103 10.60 9.97 1.33
N ALA A 104 10.77 8.76 0.80
CA ALA A 104 10.56 8.52 -0.62
C ALA A 104 9.12 8.82 -1.03
N LEU A 105 8.14 8.46 -0.19
CA LEU A 105 6.72 8.72 -0.47
C LEU A 105 6.32 10.19 -0.31
N LYS A 106 7.20 11.04 0.23
CA LYS A 106 6.96 12.49 0.30
C LYS A 106 7.47 13.24 -0.92
N GLN A 107 8.12 12.58 -1.86
CA GLN A 107 8.66 13.21 -3.06
C GLN A 107 7.58 13.38 -4.11
N PRO A 108 7.25 14.62 -4.53
CA PRO A 108 6.22 14.85 -5.54
C PRO A 108 6.66 14.51 -6.95
N LYS A 109 7.95 14.68 -7.27
CA LYS A 109 8.49 14.51 -8.61
C LYS A 109 8.20 13.13 -9.23
N PRO A 110 8.37 11.99 -8.53
CA PRO A 110 8.07 10.68 -9.11
C PRO A 110 6.60 10.49 -9.51
N LEU A 111 5.70 11.28 -8.92
CA LEU A 111 4.27 11.28 -9.26
C LEU A 111 3.92 12.30 -10.34
N GLY A 112 4.91 13.00 -10.89
CA GLY A 112 4.68 14.05 -11.89
C GLY A 112 4.11 15.34 -11.30
N LEU A 113 4.28 15.56 -10.00
CA LEU A 113 3.73 16.71 -9.28
C LEU A 113 4.81 17.76 -9.03
N LEU A 114 4.37 19.00 -8.82
CA LEU A 114 5.24 20.13 -8.55
C LEU A 114 5.89 20.02 -7.16
N LYS A 115 7.12 20.55 -7.05
CA LYS A 115 7.81 20.65 -5.77
C LYS A 115 6.95 21.41 -4.77
N GLY A 116 6.90 20.92 -3.54
CA GLY A 116 6.11 21.52 -2.47
C GLY A 116 4.66 21.04 -2.41
N THR A 117 4.23 20.19 -3.34
CA THR A 117 2.89 19.61 -3.30
C THR A 117 2.71 18.75 -2.06
N ASN A 118 1.61 18.96 -1.34
CA ASN A 118 1.21 18.08 -0.24
C ASN A 118 0.64 16.79 -0.83
N LEU A 119 1.31 15.66 -0.58
CA LEU A 119 0.92 14.38 -1.23
C LEU A 119 -0.37 13.81 -0.68
N MET A 120 -0.72 14.08 0.58
CA MET A 120 -2.01 13.66 1.13
C MET A 120 -3.16 14.36 0.40
N ASP A 121 -3.02 15.66 0.15
CA ASP A 121 -3.99 16.41 -0.67
C ASP A 121 -4.01 15.93 -2.11
N ALA A 122 -2.85 15.60 -2.67
CA ALA A 122 -2.74 15.09 -4.03
C ALA A 122 -3.49 13.77 -4.22
N VAL A 123 -3.47 12.88 -3.23
CA VAL A 123 -4.25 11.64 -3.26
C VAL A 123 -5.74 11.95 -3.35
N SER A 124 -6.22 12.88 -2.53
CA SER A 124 -7.63 13.27 -2.54
C SER A 124 -8.04 13.93 -3.87
N GLN A 125 -7.15 14.74 -4.44
CA GLN A 125 -7.40 15.39 -5.74
C GLN A 125 -7.40 14.40 -6.90
N ALA A 126 -6.50 13.43 -6.89
CA ALA A 126 -6.38 12.45 -7.97
C ALA A 126 -7.47 11.37 -7.93
N PHE A 127 -7.86 10.92 -6.75
CA PHE A 127 -8.72 9.76 -6.58
C PHE A 127 -10.05 10.08 -5.88
N GLY A 128 -10.23 11.32 -5.44
CA GLY A 128 -11.43 11.77 -4.76
C GLY A 128 -11.42 11.45 -3.27
N THR A 129 -12.48 11.89 -2.59
CA THR A 129 -12.71 11.57 -1.19
C THR A 129 -13.68 10.40 -1.15
N HIS A 130 -13.25 9.26 -0.66
CA HIS A 130 -14.07 8.05 -0.60
C HIS A 130 -14.74 7.92 0.77
N PRO A 131 -15.99 7.47 0.84
CA PRO A 131 -16.61 7.10 2.13
C PRO A 131 -16.23 5.65 2.50
N PRO A 132 -15.83 5.36 3.77
CA PRO A 132 -15.48 6.38 4.75
C PRO A 132 -14.23 7.15 4.28
N TYR A 133 -14.12 8.40 4.67
CA TYR A 133 -13.00 9.25 4.25
C TYR A 133 -11.66 8.58 4.55
N TRP A 134 -10.76 8.62 3.58
CA TRP A 134 -9.43 8.08 3.78
C TRP A 134 -8.66 8.93 4.80
N ASP A 135 -8.15 8.26 5.83
CA ASP A 135 -7.19 8.87 6.72
C ASP A 135 -5.77 8.81 6.12
N ASP A 136 -4.80 9.37 6.82
CA ASP A 136 -3.41 9.41 6.34
C ASP A 136 -2.81 8.02 6.16
N MET A 137 -3.21 7.05 6.98
CA MET A 137 -2.73 5.67 6.86
C MET A 137 -3.22 5.02 5.57
N GLN A 138 -4.50 5.24 5.21
CA GLN A 138 -5.04 4.72 3.95
C GLN A 138 -4.42 5.42 2.75
N LYS A 139 -4.22 6.73 2.84
CA LYS A 139 -3.53 7.49 1.78
C LYS A 139 -2.09 7.04 1.60
N GLY A 140 -1.41 6.60 2.67
CA GLY A 140 -0.08 6.00 2.58
C GLY A 140 -0.06 4.74 1.72
N ALA A 141 -1.06 3.87 1.86
CA ALA A 141 -1.21 2.69 1.01
C ALA A 141 -1.46 3.08 -0.45
N VAL A 142 -2.33 4.07 -0.68
CA VAL A 142 -2.60 4.59 -2.03
C VAL A 142 -1.32 5.16 -2.67
N LEU A 143 -0.55 5.94 -1.93
CA LEU A 143 0.71 6.52 -2.42
C LEU A 143 1.71 5.44 -2.83
N ALA A 144 1.87 4.40 -2.02
CA ALA A 144 2.78 3.30 -2.34
C ALA A 144 2.36 2.60 -3.64
N GLY A 145 1.08 2.30 -3.79
CA GLY A 145 0.55 1.68 -4.99
C GLY A 145 0.65 2.60 -6.21
N TRP A 146 0.33 3.87 -6.04
CA TRP A 146 0.40 4.86 -7.12
C TRP A 146 1.83 5.01 -7.64
N ARG A 147 2.78 5.17 -6.73
CA ARG A 147 4.19 5.29 -7.10
C ARG A 147 4.68 4.04 -7.85
N ALA A 148 4.37 2.87 -7.34
CA ALA A 148 4.78 1.61 -7.97
C ALA A 148 4.17 1.46 -9.37
N LEU A 149 2.91 1.83 -9.53
CA LEU A 149 2.22 1.74 -10.82
C LEU A 149 2.87 2.66 -11.87
N LEU A 150 3.29 3.87 -11.46
CA LEU A 150 3.97 4.80 -12.36
C LEU A 150 5.38 4.36 -12.72
N GLU A 151 6.00 3.51 -11.93
CA GLU A 151 7.36 2.99 -12.18
C GLU A 151 7.35 1.70 -13.01
N THR A 152 6.20 1.22 -13.41
CA THR A 152 6.09 0.00 -14.23
C THR A 152 6.21 0.25 -15.73
#